data_1f9208f33c197a1aef1d24a6c82cf4c3
#
_entry.id   1f9208f33c197a1aef1d24a6c82cf4c3
#
_cell.length_a   1.000
_cell.length_b   1.000
_cell.length_c   1.000
_cell.angle_alpha   90.00
_cell.angle_beta   90.00
_cell.angle_gamma   90.00
#
_symmetry.space_group_name_H-M   'P 1'
#
loop_
_entity.id
_entity.type
_entity.pdbx_description
1 polymer ?
#
loop_
_entity_poly.entity_id
_entity_poly.type
_entity_poly.pdbx_seq_one_letter_code
_entity_poly.pdbx_strand_id
1 'polypeptide(L)' 'MFYKVVLQKSEEGYSVSCPVLPGCWSQGETEEDALENIKDAIEDYLFVLDEQLKDADVREVEVAA' A
#
# COMPACT_ATOMS: atom_id res chain seq x y z
N MET A 1 7.78 4.90 9.86
CA MET A 1 6.92 3.72 9.78
C MET A 1 7.25 2.90 8.54
N PHE A 2 7.29 1.59 8.68
CA PHE A 2 7.65 0.70 7.58
C PHE A 2 6.49 -0.21 7.19
N TYR A 3 6.32 -0.42 5.90
CA TYR A 3 5.36 -1.37 5.36
C TYR A 3 6.10 -2.43 4.56
N LYS A 4 5.67 -3.66 4.70
CA LYS A 4 6.21 -4.75 3.89
C LYS A 4 5.50 -4.75 2.56
N VAL A 5 6.26 -4.85 1.48
CA VAL A 5 5.71 -4.91 0.12
C VAL A 5 6.24 -6.15 -0.57
N VAL A 6 5.48 -6.65 -1.52
CA VAL A 6 5.85 -7.80 -2.34
C VAL A 6 6.18 -7.33 -3.73
N LEU A 7 7.38 -7.63 -4.18
CA LEU A 7 7.88 -7.22 -5.48
C LEU A 7 7.91 -8.42 -6.41
N GLN A 8 7.38 -8.26 -7.60
CA GLN A 8 7.40 -9.30 -8.63
C GLN A 8 7.97 -8.76 -9.92
N LYS A 9 8.94 -9.48 -10.47
CA LYS A 9 9.53 -9.14 -11.76
C LYS A 9 8.78 -9.87 -12.87
N SER A 10 8.53 -9.15 -13.96
CA SER A 10 7.94 -9.73 -15.16
C SER A 10 8.70 -9.22 -16.39
N GLU A 11 8.32 -9.71 -17.56
CA GLU A 11 8.93 -9.26 -18.82
C GLU A 11 8.70 -7.76 -19.07
N GLU A 12 7.63 -7.21 -18.52
CA GLU A 12 7.25 -5.83 -18.72
C GLU A 12 7.80 -4.88 -17.65
N GLY A 13 8.48 -5.42 -16.64
CA GLY A 13 9.03 -4.63 -15.56
C GLY A 13 8.75 -5.23 -14.20
N TYR A 14 8.41 -4.41 -13.24
CA TYR A 14 8.16 -4.83 -11.87
C TYR A 14 6.78 -4.42 -11.42
N SER A 15 6.12 -5.30 -10.68
CA SER A 15 4.89 -4.96 -9.97
C SER A 15 5.16 -5.10 -8.48
N VAL A 16 4.43 -4.33 -7.69
CA VAL A 16 4.62 -4.31 -6.25
C VAL A 16 3.28 -4.10 -5.57
N SER A 17 3.09 -4.77 -4.45
CA SER A 17 1.86 -4.64 -3.67
C SER A 17 2.17 -4.51 -2.20
N CYS A 18 1.22 -3.97 -1.44
CA CYS A 18 1.30 -3.87 0.00
C CYS A 18 0.20 -4.73 0.61
N PRO A 19 0.52 -5.96 1.07
CA PRO A 19 -0.51 -6.91 1.51
C PRO A 19 -1.39 -6.44 2.66
N VAL A 20 -0.87 -5.57 3.54
CA VAL A 20 -1.65 -5.07 4.67
C VAL A 20 -2.67 -4.00 4.27
N LEU A 21 -2.57 -3.48 3.05
CA LEU A 21 -3.48 -2.48 2.52
C LEU A 21 -4.16 -3.04 1.28
N PRO A 22 -5.33 -3.68 1.43
CA PRO A 22 -6.00 -4.33 0.29
C PRO A 22 -6.20 -3.39 -0.89
N GLY A 23 -5.82 -3.86 -2.08
CA GLY A 23 -5.93 -3.08 -3.30
C GLY A 23 -4.81 -2.06 -3.51
N CYS A 24 -3.86 -1.96 -2.60
CA CYS A 24 -2.73 -1.05 -2.75
C CYS A 24 -1.61 -1.74 -3.53
N TRP A 25 -1.39 -1.31 -4.76
CA TRP A 25 -0.34 -1.86 -5.60
C TRP A 25 0.17 -0.81 -6.57
N SER A 26 1.33 -1.06 -7.15
CA SER A 26 1.89 -0.17 -8.15
C SER A 26 2.82 -0.96 -9.06
N GLN A 27 3.46 -0.28 -9.98
CA GLN A 27 4.39 -0.89 -10.94
C GLN A 27 5.44 0.10 -11.36
N GLY A 28 6.50 -0.39 -11.99
CA GLY A 28 7.56 0.43 -12.52
C GLY A 28 8.41 -0.36 -13.49
N GLU A 29 9.18 0.32 -14.31
CA GLU A 29 10.08 -0.33 -15.26
C GLU A 29 11.28 -0.96 -14.57
N THR A 30 11.70 -0.37 -13.45
CA THR A 30 12.78 -0.90 -12.64
C THR A 30 12.29 -1.14 -11.21
N GLU A 31 13.08 -1.90 -10.44
CA GLU A 31 12.78 -2.15 -9.04
C GLU A 31 12.67 -0.82 -8.28
N GLU A 32 13.62 0.08 -8.52
CA GLU A 32 13.64 1.38 -7.86
C GLU A 32 12.38 2.18 -8.17
N ASP A 33 11.97 2.20 -9.44
CA ASP A 33 10.75 2.91 -9.84
C ASP A 33 9.51 2.30 -9.18
N ALA A 34 9.42 0.98 -9.14
CA ALA A 34 8.28 0.30 -8.53
C ALA A 34 8.19 0.62 -7.03
N LEU A 35 9.32 0.59 -6.33
CA LEU A 35 9.36 0.90 -4.90
C LEU A 35 9.01 2.36 -4.62
N GLU A 36 9.47 3.27 -5.45
CA GLU A 36 9.11 4.68 -5.33
C GLU A 36 7.61 4.87 -5.55
N ASN A 37 7.07 4.23 -6.57
CA ASN A 37 5.65 4.32 -6.90
C ASN A 37 4.75 3.72 -5.84
N ILE A 38 5.13 2.59 -5.21
CA ILE A 38 4.32 2.01 -4.15
C ILE A 38 4.32 2.90 -2.90
N LYS A 39 5.41 3.59 -2.65
CA LYS A 39 5.48 4.54 -1.53
C LYS A 39 4.42 5.62 -1.70
N ASP A 40 4.32 6.19 -2.89
CA ASP A 40 3.31 7.20 -3.18
C ASP A 40 1.89 6.61 -3.08
N ALA A 41 1.70 5.39 -3.58
CA ALA A 41 0.41 4.71 -3.51
C ALA A 41 -0.02 4.46 -2.07
N ILE A 42 0.91 4.08 -1.20
CA ILE A 42 0.63 3.88 0.22
C ILE A 42 0.23 5.21 0.88
N GLU A 43 0.93 6.27 0.60
CA GLU A 43 0.62 7.59 1.15
C GLU A 43 -0.79 8.04 0.74
N ASP A 44 -1.14 7.86 -0.53
CA ASP A 44 -2.47 8.20 -1.05
C ASP A 44 -3.55 7.32 -0.42
N TYR A 45 -3.26 6.02 -0.28
CA TYR A 45 -4.19 5.07 0.33
C TYR A 45 -4.52 5.47 1.77
N LEU A 46 -3.50 5.80 2.54
CA LEU A 46 -3.68 6.21 3.94
C LEU A 46 -4.42 7.52 4.05
N PHE A 47 -4.18 8.45 3.14
CA PHE A 47 -4.90 9.72 3.10
C PHE A 47 -6.39 9.50 2.86
N VAL A 48 -6.74 8.70 1.87
CA VAL A 48 -8.13 8.40 1.54
C VAL A 48 -8.82 7.67 2.68
N LEU A 49 -8.13 6.72 3.30
CA LEU A 49 -8.66 5.97 4.43
C LEU A 49 -8.95 6.90 5.60
N ASP A 50 -8.05 7.82 5.90
CA ASP A 50 -8.22 8.80 6.97
C ASP A 50 -9.45 9.69 6.71
N GLU A 51 -9.62 10.13 5.46
CA GLU A 51 -10.78 10.93 5.06
C GLU A 51 -12.09 10.14 5.22
N GLN A 52 -12.08 8.84 4.89
CA GLN A 52 -13.26 8.00 5.04
C GLN A 52 -13.65 7.79 6.50
N LEU A 53 -12.69 7.81 7.41
CA LEU A 53 -12.93 7.60 8.84
C LEU A 53 -13.33 8.87 9.57
N LYS A 54 -13.17 10.02 8.94
CA LYS A 54 -13.34 11.32 9.57
C LYS A 54 -14.71 11.52 10.23
N ASP A 55 -15.77 11.11 9.57
CA ASP A 55 -17.14 11.25 10.07
C ASP A 55 -17.79 9.92 10.47
N ALA A 56 -16.97 8.87 10.57
CA ALA A 56 -17.46 7.53 10.88
C ALA A 56 -17.41 7.28 12.39
N ASP A 57 -18.23 6.34 12.84
CA ASP A 57 -18.20 5.87 14.23
C ASP A 57 -17.11 4.80 14.34
N VAL A 58 -15.91 5.22 14.67
CA VAL A 58 -14.73 4.36 14.68
C VAL A 58 -14.54 3.70 16.04
N ARG A 59 -14.32 2.41 16.03
CA ARG A 59 -14.01 1.63 17.24
C ARG A 59 -12.75 0.82 17.01
N GLU A 60 -12.01 0.63 18.06
CA GLU A 60 -10.85 -0.25 18.03
C GLU A 60 -11.21 -1.56 18.71
N VAL A 61 -10.77 -2.65 18.11
CA VAL A 61 -10.94 -3.97 18.71
C VAL A 61 -9.58 -4.62 18.85
N GLU A 62 -9.39 -5.34 19.93
CA GLU A 62 -8.16 -6.06 20.17
C GLU A 62 -8.29 -7.45 19.57
N VAL A 63 -7.27 -7.86 18.83
CA VAL A 63 -7.21 -9.18 18.20
C VAL A 63 -6.03 -9.94 18.77
N ALA A 64 -6.28 -11.13 19.29
CA ALA A 64 -5.22 -12.02 19.74
C ALA A 64 -4.50 -12.59 18.51
N ALA A 65 -3.20 -12.42 18.45
CA ALA A 65 -2.39 -12.89 17.32
C ALA A 65 -1.57 -14.13 17.70
#